data_570bdd535b9c65d1663b1b5148bcdaff
#
_entry.id   570bdd535b9c65d1663b1b5148bcdaff
#
_cell.length_a   1.000
_cell.length_b   1.000
_cell.length_c   1.000
_cell.angle_alpha   90.00
_cell.angle_beta   90.00
_cell.angle_gamma   90.00
#
_symmetry.space_group_name_H-M   'P 1'
#
loop_
_entity.id
_entity.type
_entity.pdbx_description
1 polymer ?
#
loop_
_entity_poly.entity_id
_entity_poly.type
_entity_poly.pdbx_seq_one_letter_code
_entity_poly.pdbx_strand_id
1 'polypeptide(L)'
;MDQPYTKENIEAAMGHVRTLFDQVNALETMFPGRHFTLDGHLVGSVGEVAAAYHYGIELFPPSTEHHDGFVGNRNVQIKITQTDNVLIGEEPEYLIVLYLARTGNIYEVYNGPGAIPWKTPGKPDKRGYKHLRVNKLMSLDKDIKPEERITAVHPIEKLTPELKNHRTTKPDTDAAPERCLTDDEKIDAAAKRVLEKYRPAFEELAK
;
A
#
# COMPACT_ATOMS: atom_id res chain seq x y z
N MET A 1 15.34 2.02 -21.56
CA MET A 1 14.71 0.98 -20.70
C MET A 1 13.30 1.49 -20.38
N ASP A 2 12.29 0.70 -20.65
CA ASP A 2 10.93 1.08 -20.30
C ASP A 2 10.85 1.25 -18.79
N GLN A 3 10.27 2.37 -18.34
CA GLN A 3 10.08 2.65 -16.92
C GLN A 3 9.12 1.60 -16.36
N PRO A 4 9.46 0.93 -15.24
CA PRO A 4 8.62 -0.14 -14.66
C PRO A 4 7.32 0.39 -14.02
N TYR A 5 7.20 1.71 -13.85
CA TYR A 5 6.08 2.35 -13.15
C TYR A 5 4.93 2.69 -14.12
N THR A 6 4.46 1.70 -14.87
CA THR A 6 3.28 1.84 -15.75
C THR A 6 1.99 1.62 -14.97
N LYS A 7 0.87 2.11 -15.50
CA LYS A 7 -0.45 1.92 -14.90
C LYS A 7 -0.76 0.43 -14.70
N GLU A 8 -0.49 -0.38 -15.72
CA GLU A 8 -0.74 -1.83 -15.70
C GLU A 8 0.07 -2.52 -14.60
N ASN A 9 1.36 -2.18 -14.46
CA ASN A 9 2.21 -2.75 -13.43
C ASN A 9 1.77 -2.34 -12.02
N ILE A 10 1.34 -1.09 -11.84
CA ILE A 10 0.84 -0.61 -10.55
C ILE A 10 -0.49 -1.28 -10.18
N GLU A 11 -1.43 -1.39 -11.12
CA GLU A 11 -2.70 -2.07 -10.89
C GLU A 11 -2.48 -3.56 -10.54
N ALA A 12 -1.57 -4.23 -11.24
CA ALA A 12 -1.18 -5.61 -10.93
C ALA A 12 -0.53 -5.71 -9.54
N ALA A 13 0.42 -4.82 -9.21
CA ALA A 13 1.06 -4.79 -7.90
C ALA A 13 0.05 -4.58 -6.77
N MET A 14 -0.90 -3.66 -6.93
CA MET A 14 -1.98 -3.46 -5.94
C MET A 14 -2.92 -4.66 -5.87
N GLY A 15 -3.12 -5.40 -6.95
CA GLY A 15 -3.80 -6.70 -6.95
C GLY A 15 -3.09 -7.73 -6.06
N HIS A 16 -1.77 -7.85 -6.19
CA HIS A 16 -0.97 -8.72 -5.32
C HIS A 16 -0.99 -8.27 -3.86
N VAL A 17 -0.93 -6.96 -3.59
CA VAL A 17 -1.04 -6.43 -2.22
C VAL A 17 -2.38 -6.80 -1.59
N ARG A 18 -3.50 -6.67 -2.32
CA ARG A 18 -4.82 -7.15 -1.84
C ARG A 18 -4.82 -8.63 -1.50
N THR A 19 -4.27 -9.46 -2.38
CA THR A 19 -4.14 -10.91 -2.12
C THR A 19 -3.35 -11.19 -0.84
N LEU A 20 -2.27 -10.45 -0.57
CA LEU A 20 -1.52 -10.58 0.68
C LEU A 20 -2.38 -10.24 1.90
N PHE A 21 -3.20 -9.19 1.85
CA PHE A 21 -4.14 -8.87 2.94
C PHE A 21 -5.21 -9.95 3.12
N ASP A 22 -5.71 -10.55 2.04
CA ASP A 22 -6.66 -11.66 2.12
C ASP A 22 -6.04 -12.86 2.85
N GLN A 23 -4.76 -13.18 2.58
CA GLN A 23 -4.03 -14.24 3.29
C GLN A 23 -3.81 -13.88 4.77
N VAL A 24 -3.50 -12.62 5.08
CA VAL A 24 -3.41 -12.15 6.48
C VAL A 24 -4.74 -12.34 7.20
N ASN A 25 -5.85 -11.95 6.59
CA ASN A 25 -7.20 -12.11 7.16
C ASN A 25 -7.54 -13.61 7.38
N ALA A 26 -7.17 -14.48 6.44
CA ALA A 26 -7.34 -15.93 6.59
C ALA A 26 -6.55 -16.47 7.79
N LEU A 27 -5.28 -16.06 7.96
CA LEU A 27 -4.47 -16.44 9.12
C LEU A 27 -5.06 -15.93 10.44
N GLU A 28 -5.54 -14.67 10.50
CA GLU A 28 -6.20 -14.13 11.70
C GLU A 28 -7.50 -14.87 12.04
N THR A 29 -8.20 -15.39 11.02
CA THR A 29 -9.39 -16.23 11.21
C THR A 29 -9.03 -17.61 11.75
N MET A 30 -7.94 -18.22 11.25
CA MET A 30 -7.48 -19.54 11.71
C MET A 30 -6.91 -19.49 13.15
N PHE A 31 -6.35 -18.35 13.56
CA PHE A 31 -5.71 -18.18 14.85
C PHE A 31 -6.32 -16.97 15.62
N PRO A 32 -7.53 -17.10 16.17
CA PRO A 32 -8.19 -16.02 16.89
C PRO A 32 -7.32 -15.44 18.02
N GLY A 33 -7.22 -14.13 18.11
CA GLY A 33 -6.41 -13.41 19.09
C GLY A 33 -4.93 -13.29 18.72
N ARG A 34 -4.51 -13.78 17.57
CA ARG A 34 -3.22 -13.45 16.96
C ARG A 34 -3.39 -12.36 15.91
N HIS A 35 -2.36 -11.51 15.75
CA HIS A 35 -2.32 -10.48 14.74
C HIS A 35 -1.18 -10.76 13.78
N PHE A 36 -1.53 -10.79 12.49
CA PHE A 36 -0.58 -10.92 11.40
C PHE A 36 -0.54 -9.59 10.65
N THR A 37 0.66 -9.01 10.49
CA THR A 37 0.82 -7.72 9.82
C THR A 37 1.82 -7.84 8.67
N LEU A 38 1.49 -7.17 7.57
CA LEU A 38 2.50 -6.87 6.56
C LEU A 38 3.30 -5.69 7.10
N ASP A 39 4.62 -5.82 7.21
CA ASP A 39 5.48 -4.77 7.74
C ASP A 39 6.86 -4.75 7.07
N GLY A 40 7.74 -3.86 7.55
CA GLY A 40 9.12 -3.79 7.12
C GLY A 40 9.31 -3.38 5.66
N HIS A 41 10.27 -4.02 5.00
CA HIS A 41 10.69 -3.66 3.65
C HIS A 41 9.59 -3.81 2.60
N LEU A 42 8.70 -4.79 2.74
CA LEU A 42 7.61 -4.99 1.80
C LEU A 42 6.72 -3.74 1.71
N VAL A 43 6.26 -3.25 2.85
CA VAL A 43 5.37 -2.07 2.89
C VAL A 43 6.10 -0.81 2.44
N GLY A 44 7.38 -0.65 2.85
CA GLY A 44 8.24 0.44 2.38
C GLY A 44 8.32 0.48 0.86
N SER A 45 8.71 -0.64 0.24
CA SER A 45 8.84 -0.73 -1.22
C SER A 45 7.51 -0.52 -1.96
N VAL A 46 6.38 -0.96 -1.40
CA VAL A 46 5.04 -0.65 -1.95
C VAL A 46 4.81 0.87 -1.97
N GLY A 47 5.20 1.57 -0.90
CA GLY A 47 5.09 3.03 -0.83
C GLY A 47 5.98 3.75 -1.84
N GLU A 48 7.22 3.31 -1.99
CA GLU A 48 8.17 3.86 -2.97
C GLU A 48 7.67 3.69 -4.40
N VAL A 49 7.24 2.49 -4.77
CA VAL A 49 6.67 2.19 -6.10
C VAL A 49 5.41 3.02 -6.38
N ALA A 50 4.51 3.13 -5.40
CA ALA A 50 3.31 3.95 -5.53
C ALA A 50 3.65 5.44 -5.69
N ALA A 51 4.61 5.96 -4.90
CA ALA A 51 5.03 7.35 -4.99
C ALA A 51 5.73 7.63 -6.34
N ALA A 52 6.58 6.73 -6.83
CA ALA A 52 7.20 6.85 -8.14
C ALA A 52 6.14 6.97 -9.25
N TYR A 53 5.11 6.14 -9.22
CA TYR A 53 4.01 6.20 -10.18
C TYR A 53 3.19 7.48 -10.07
N HIS A 54 2.71 7.80 -8.86
CA HIS A 54 1.77 8.93 -8.69
C HIS A 54 2.43 10.29 -8.87
N TYR A 55 3.71 10.44 -8.52
CA TYR A 55 4.39 11.75 -8.50
C TYR A 55 5.55 11.86 -9.49
N GLY A 56 5.85 10.81 -10.25
CA GLY A 56 6.97 10.80 -11.18
C GLY A 56 8.33 10.89 -10.47
N ILE A 57 8.44 10.34 -9.25
CA ILE A 57 9.68 10.33 -8.49
C ILE A 57 10.65 9.34 -9.11
N GLU A 58 11.86 9.78 -9.38
CA GLU A 58 12.98 8.92 -9.71
C GLU A 58 13.58 8.38 -8.42
N LEU A 59 13.41 7.07 -8.18
CA LEU A 59 13.88 6.42 -6.96
C LEU A 59 15.39 6.25 -6.98
N PHE A 60 16.01 6.49 -5.83
CA PHE A 60 17.41 6.12 -5.61
C PHE A 60 17.55 4.59 -5.46
N PRO A 61 18.77 4.06 -5.62
CA PRO A 61 19.04 2.67 -5.28
C PRO A 61 18.61 2.33 -3.86
N PRO A 62 18.14 1.10 -3.60
CA PRO A 62 17.74 0.68 -2.26
C PRO A 62 18.84 0.95 -1.22
N SER A 63 18.44 1.39 -0.03
CA SER A 63 19.35 1.71 1.08
C SER A 63 20.21 2.96 0.89
N THR A 64 19.80 3.88 0.01
CA THR A 64 20.39 5.23 -0.05
C THR A 64 20.02 5.99 1.21
N GLU A 65 20.99 6.69 1.81
CA GLU A 65 20.78 7.46 3.04
C GLU A 65 19.96 8.72 2.75
N HIS A 66 19.18 9.15 3.74
CA HIS A 66 18.43 10.41 3.84
C HIS A 66 17.18 10.56 2.97
N HIS A 67 17.20 10.16 1.69
CA HIS A 67 16.06 10.35 0.78
C HIS A 67 15.83 9.10 -0.07
N ASP A 68 14.58 8.87 -0.44
CA ASP A 68 14.18 7.68 -1.22
C ASP A 68 14.22 7.95 -2.73
N GLY A 69 14.21 9.22 -3.14
CA GLY A 69 14.26 9.61 -4.55
C GLY A 69 14.22 11.12 -4.74
N PHE A 70 14.01 11.56 -5.97
CA PHE A 70 13.90 12.97 -6.31
C PHE A 70 12.88 13.21 -7.44
N VAL A 71 12.41 14.46 -7.55
CA VAL A 71 11.63 14.95 -8.68
C VAL A 71 12.05 16.38 -8.99
N GLY A 72 12.51 16.63 -10.22
CA GLY A 72 13.15 17.89 -10.56
C GLY A 72 14.40 18.14 -9.71
N ASN A 73 14.40 19.20 -8.93
CA ASN A 73 15.49 19.56 -8.00
C ASN A 73 15.14 19.31 -6.52
N ARG A 74 14.08 18.53 -6.23
CA ARG A 74 13.57 18.30 -4.88
C ARG A 74 13.86 16.87 -4.47
N ASN A 75 14.65 16.68 -3.40
CA ASN A 75 14.84 15.36 -2.79
C ASN A 75 13.65 15.01 -1.93
N VAL A 76 13.17 13.77 -2.04
CA VAL A 76 11.92 13.32 -1.44
C VAL A 76 12.16 12.13 -0.52
N GLN A 77 11.70 12.25 0.72
CA GLN A 77 11.52 11.14 1.62
C GLN A 77 10.11 10.60 1.47
N ILE A 78 9.97 9.30 1.31
CA ILE A 78 8.68 8.62 1.18
C ILE A 78 8.44 7.83 2.48
N LYS A 79 7.26 7.99 3.05
CA LYS A 79 6.81 7.17 4.17
C LYS A 79 5.44 6.59 3.84
N ILE A 80 5.27 5.32 4.14
CA ILE A 80 3.98 4.65 4.05
C ILE A 80 3.65 4.02 5.40
N THR A 81 2.40 4.08 5.80
CA THR A 81 1.95 3.52 7.07
C THR A 81 0.62 2.80 6.92
N GLN A 82 0.41 1.78 7.73
CA GLN A 82 -0.87 1.08 7.95
C GLN A 82 -1.43 1.44 9.33
N THR A 83 -0.73 2.29 10.09
CA THR A 83 -1.06 2.65 11.47
C THR A 83 -1.31 4.15 11.58
N ASP A 84 -1.57 4.61 12.80
CA ASP A 84 -1.77 6.03 13.09
C ASP A 84 -0.48 6.82 13.28
N ASN A 85 0.69 6.18 13.09
CA ASN A 85 1.98 6.80 13.33
C ASN A 85 2.89 6.67 12.12
N VAL A 86 3.70 7.70 11.93
CA VAL A 86 4.80 7.75 10.98
C VAL A 86 6.08 8.13 11.74
N LEU A 87 7.18 7.48 11.43
CA LEU A 87 8.48 7.73 12.04
C LEU A 87 9.39 8.44 11.04
N ILE A 88 9.98 9.57 11.47
CA ILE A 88 10.95 10.32 10.68
C ILE A 88 12.23 10.44 11.48
N GLY A 89 13.37 10.00 10.92
CA GLY A 89 14.68 10.01 11.59
C GLY A 89 15.39 11.35 11.52
N GLU A 90 15.10 12.16 10.52
CA GLU A 90 15.72 13.46 10.27
C GLU A 90 14.76 14.40 9.54
N GLU A 91 15.12 15.69 9.42
CA GLU A 91 14.33 16.68 8.68
C GLU A 91 14.50 16.43 7.17
N PRO A 92 13.48 15.92 6.44
CA PRO A 92 13.58 15.74 5.00
C PRO A 92 13.38 17.07 4.27
N GLU A 93 13.95 17.22 3.08
CA GLU A 93 13.69 18.38 2.21
C GLU A 93 12.20 18.41 1.81
N TYR A 94 11.73 17.32 1.20
CA TYR A 94 10.31 17.08 0.91
C TYR A 94 9.88 15.76 1.52
N LEU A 95 8.64 15.72 1.96
CA LEU A 95 8.03 14.54 2.54
C LEU A 95 6.73 14.19 1.83
N ILE A 96 6.63 12.93 1.39
CA ILE A 96 5.37 12.31 0.99
C ILE A 96 5.03 11.23 2.01
N VAL A 97 3.83 11.32 2.56
CA VAL A 97 3.31 10.27 3.45
C VAL A 97 2.08 9.64 2.82
N LEU A 98 2.12 8.33 2.69
CA LEU A 98 1.05 7.51 2.15
C LEU A 98 0.44 6.64 3.26
N TYR A 99 -0.82 6.28 3.09
CA TYR A 99 -1.54 5.35 3.94
C TYR A 99 -1.97 4.13 3.13
N LEU A 100 -1.55 2.94 3.55
CA LEU A 100 -1.95 1.68 2.95
C LEU A 100 -3.10 1.08 3.76
N ALA A 101 -4.29 1.08 3.17
CA ALA A 101 -5.46 0.46 3.76
C ALA A 101 -5.42 -1.08 3.61
N ARG A 102 -6.12 -1.80 4.49
CA ARG A 102 -6.24 -3.28 4.39
C ARG A 102 -6.95 -3.74 3.11
N THR A 103 -7.66 -2.86 2.43
CA THR A 103 -8.23 -3.10 1.09
C THR A 103 -7.18 -3.11 -0.03
N GLY A 104 -5.91 -2.81 0.27
CA GLY A 104 -4.84 -2.61 -0.70
C GLY A 104 -4.85 -1.22 -1.37
N ASN A 105 -5.80 -0.35 -1.02
CA ASN A 105 -5.82 1.01 -1.54
C ASN A 105 -4.78 1.89 -0.84
N ILE A 106 -4.19 2.81 -1.61
CA ILE A 106 -3.21 3.78 -1.11
C ILE A 106 -3.80 5.17 -1.19
N TYR A 107 -3.60 5.95 -0.13
CA TYR A 107 -4.10 7.31 0.02
C TYR A 107 -2.98 8.27 0.38
N GLU A 108 -3.02 9.50 -0.16
CA GLU A 108 -2.11 10.58 0.25
C GLU A 108 -2.52 11.11 1.63
N VAL A 109 -1.56 11.21 2.55
CA VAL A 109 -1.74 11.77 3.90
C VAL A 109 -1.11 13.16 3.99
N TYR A 110 0.08 13.32 3.41
CA TYR A 110 0.85 14.55 3.42
C TYR A 110 1.73 14.62 2.18
N ASN A 111 1.80 15.82 1.60
CA ASN A 111 2.65 16.11 0.46
C ASN A 111 3.13 17.56 0.55
N GLY A 112 4.39 17.76 0.91
CA GLY A 112 4.95 19.12 1.05
C GLY A 112 6.32 19.16 1.70
N PRO A 113 6.80 20.38 2.09
CA PRO A 113 8.09 20.56 2.73
C PRO A 113 8.21 19.76 4.02
N GLY A 114 9.30 19.00 4.18
CA GLY A 114 9.53 18.17 5.34
C GLY A 114 9.74 18.96 6.64
N ALA A 115 10.21 20.19 6.54
CA ALA A 115 10.40 21.08 7.68
C ALA A 115 9.10 21.32 8.49
N ILE A 116 7.93 21.33 7.82
CA ILE A 116 6.65 21.64 8.48
C ILE A 116 6.29 20.57 9.52
N PRO A 117 6.20 19.27 9.19
CA PRO A 117 5.96 18.24 10.19
C PRO A 117 7.15 18.06 11.13
N TRP A 118 8.39 18.29 10.67
CA TRP A 118 9.57 18.19 11.52
C TRP A 118 9.56 19.19 12.67
N LYS A 119 9.15 20.44 12.44
CA LYS A 119 9.08 21.51 13.46
C LYS A 119 7.87 21.41 14.39
N THR A 120 6.97 20.45 14.21
CA THR A 120 5.85 20.27 15.15
C THR A 120 6.37 19.92 16.56
N PRO A 121 5.63 20.29 17.63
CA PRO A 121 6.02 19.92 19.00
C PRO A 121 6.21 18.41 19.17
N GLY A 122 7.21 18.01 19.93
CA GLY A 122 7.57 16.63 20.23
C GLY A 122 9.06 16.40 20.09
N LYS A 123 9.65 15.73 21.08
CA LYS A 123 11.07 15.34 21.04
C LYS A 123 11.21 14.02 20.31
N PRO A 124 12.31 13.81 19.58
CA PRO A 124 12.65 12.49 19.06
C PRO A 124 12.75 11.45 20.19
N ASP A 125 12.48 10.18 19.86
CA ASP A 125 12.66 9.07 20.78
C ASP A 125 14.15 8.78 21.05
N LYS A 126 14.45 7.76 21.87
CA LYS A 126 15.83 7.37 22.22
C LYS A 126 16.69 6.96 21.02
N ARG A 127 16.05 6.64 19.89
CA ARG A 127 16.71 6.25 18.62
C ARG A 127 16.82 7.42 17.65
N GLY A 128 16.36 8.62 18.04
CA GLY A 128 16.38 9.83 17.21
C GLY A 128 15.15 9.99 16.30
N TYR A 129 14.16 9.08 16.36
CA TYR A 129 12.99 9.18 15.51
C TYR A 129 11.91 10.07 16.09
N LYS A 130 11.39 10.94 15.27
CA LYS A 130 10.21 11.76 15.57
C LYS A 130 8.95 10.98 15.18
N HIS A 131 8.00 10.91 16.13
CA HIS A 131 6.71 10.25 15.96
C HIS A 131 5.66 11.28 15.54
N LEU A 132 5.07 11.09 14.37
CA LEU A 132 4.03 11.94 13.81
C LEU A 132 2.72 11.16 13.67
N ARG A 133 1.64 11.73 14.21
CA ARG A 133 0.31 11.15 14.06
C ARG A 133 -0.25 11.45 12.67
N VAL A 134 -0.86 10.44 12.03
CA VAL A 134 -1.52 10.59 10.71
C VAL A 134 -2.51 11.75 10.72
N ASN A 135 -3.37 11.86 11.74
CA ASN A 135 -4.32 12.98 11.84
C ASN A 135 -3.63 14.35 11.90
N LYS A 136 -2.46 14.44 12.55
CA LYS A 136 -1.69 15.69 12.58
C LYS A 136 -1.14 16.03 11.20
N LEU A 137 -0.62 15.03 10.48
CA LEU A 137 -0.13 15.20 9.11
C LEU A 137 -1.27 15.63 8.16
N MET A 138 -2.43 14.99 8.24
CA MET A 138 -3.63 15.39 7.48
C MET A 138 -4.05 16.84 7.77
N SER A 139 -3.91 17.29 9.03
CA SER A 139 -4.20 18.68 9.39
C SER A 139 -3.19 19.65 8.79
N LEU A 140 -1.89 19.31 8.86
CA LEU A 140 -0.82 20.14 8.26
C LEU A 140 -0.93 20.20 6.74
N ASP A 141 -1.32 19.08 6.11
CA ASP A 141 -1.47 19.01 4.65
C ASP A 141 -2.48 20.03 4.10
N LYS A 142 -3.52 20.37 4.87
CA LYS A 142 -4.53 21.37 4.45
C LYS A 142 -3.96 22.77 4.21
N ASP A 143 -2.90 23.09 4.94
CA ASP A 143 -2.28 24.42 4.92
C ASP A 143 -1.12 24.51 3.91
N ILE A 144 -0.75 23.39 3.26
CA ILE A 144 0.30 23.36 2.22
C ILE A 144 -0.23 23.99 0.94
N LYS A 145 0.46 25.01 0.47
CA LYS A 145 0.12 25.69 -0.76
C LYS A 145 0.38 24.82 -1.99
N PRO A 146 -0.37 25.02 -3.09
CA PRO A 146 -0.18 24.22 -4.31
C PRO A 146 1.26 24.23 -4.85
N GLU A 147 1.95 25.36 -4.80
CA GLU A 147 3.34 25.52 -5.27
C GLU A 147 4.38 24.81 -4.39
N GLU A 148 4.02 24.51 -3.14
CA GLU A 148 4.87 23.78 -2.19
C GLU A 148 4.69 22.27 -2.29
N ARG A 149 3.69 21.79 -3.07
CA ARG A 149 3.44 20.37 -3.26
C ARG A 149 4.28 19.81 -4.41
N ILE A 150 4.53 18.52 -4.36
CA ILE A 150 4.93 17.78 -5.55
C ILE A 150 3.67 17.48 -6.35
N THR A 151 3.65 17.94 -7.60
CA THR A 151 2.49 17.74 -8.47
C THR A 151 2.34 16.26 -8.81
N ALA A 152 1.16 15.71 -8.57
CA ALA A 152 0.85 14.35 -8.97
C ALA A 152 0.72 14.26 -10.50
N VAL A 153 1.47 13.36 -11.12
CA VAL A 153 1.38 13.04 -12.56
C VAL A 153 0.26 12.04 -12.85
N HIS A 154 -0.09 11.22 -11.84
CA HIS A 154 -1.26 10.36 -11.86
C HIS A 154 -2.11 10.61 -10.62
N PRO A 155 -3.45 10.61 -10.74
CA PRO A 155 -4.34 10.90 -9.62
C PRO A 155 -4.09 9.97 -8.42
N ILE A 156 -4.12 10.55 -7.23
CA ILE A 156 -4.13 9.83 -5.96
C ILE A 156 -5.19 10.46 -5.05
N GLU A 157 -5.95 9.62 -4.37
CA GLU A 157 -6.98 10.07 -3.44
C GLU A 157 -6.36 10.45 -2.10
N LYS A 158 -6.88 11.52 -1.48
CA LYS A 158 -6.46 11.91 -0.13
C LYS A 158 -7.14 11.06 0.92
N LEU A 159 -6.38 10.73 1.97
CA LEU A 159 -6.95 10.05 3.13
C LEU A 159 -7.97 10.97 3.83
N THR A 160 -9.17 10.44 4.05
CA THR A 160 -10.18 11.10 4.88
C THR A 160 -10.37 10.34 6.20
N PRO A 161 -10.95 10.98 7.25
CA PRO A 161 -11.26 10.28 8.49
C PRO A 161 -12.16 9.06 8.29
N GLU A 162 -13.08 9.11 7.34
CA GLU A 162 -13.99 8.02 7.00
C GLU A 162 -13.24 6.83 6.41
N LEU A 163 -12.38 7.08 5.41
CA LEU A 163 -11.54 6.05 4.77
C LEU A 163 -10.57 5.42 5.78
N LYS A 164 -10.04 6.22 6.71
CA LYS A 164 -9.18 5.72 7.78
C LYS A 164 -9.94 4.82 8.76
N ASN A 165 -11.20 5.15 9.09
CA ASN A 165 -12.03 4.42 10.06
C ASN A 165 -12.58 3.10 9.49
N HIS A 166 -12.64 2.91 8.18
CA HIS A 166 -12.91 1.61 7.54
C HIS A 166 -11.91 0.51 7.95
N ARG A 167 -10.96 0.84 8.79
CA ARG A 167 -10.00 -0.07 9.43
C ARG A 167 -10.66 -1.10 10.37
N THR A 168 -11.87 -0.87 10.85
CA THR A 168 -12.47 -1.63 11.96
C THR A 168 -13.70 -2.44 11.60
N THR A 169 -14.24 -2.32 10.42
CA THR A 169 -15.23 -3.30 9.99
C THR A 169 -14.48 -4.57 9.61
N LYS A 170 -14.51 -5.58 10.51
CA LYS A 170 -14.41 -6.98 10.09
C LYS A 170 -15.24 -7.10 8.81
N PRO A 171 -14.76 -7.81 7.78
CA PRO A 171 -15.64 -8.17 6.68
C PRO A 171 -16.93 -8.68 7.32
N ASP A 172 -18.09 -8.19 6.83
CA ASP A 172 -19.38 -8.66 7.32
C ASP A 172 -19.36 -10.18 7.35
N THR A 173 -19.29 -10.75 8.54
CA THR A 173 -19.28 -12.19 8.78
C THR A 173 -20.63 -12.83 8.46
N ASP A 174 -21.57 -12.07 7.87
CA ASP A 174 -22.84 -12.58 7.35
C ASP A 174 -22.77 -13.06 5.89
N ALA A 175 -21.68 -12.79 5.16
CA ALA A 175 -21.32 -13.63 4.02
C ALA A 175 -20.69 -14.89 4.63
N ALA A 176 -21.46 -15.98 4.71
CA ALA A 176 -20.94 -17.29 5.07
C ALA A 176 -19.62 -17.49 4.31
N PRO A 177 -18.50 -17.86 4.98
CA PRO A 177 -17.25 -18.03 4.28
C PRO A 177 -17.54 -19.02 3.15
N GLU A 178 -17.25 -18.62 1.89
CA GLU A 178 -17.23 -19.59 0.81
C GLU A 178 -16.34 -20.71 1.32
N ARG A 179 -16.96 -21.85 1.56
CA ARG A 179 -16.31 -23.02 2.14
C ARG A 179 -15.05 -23.28 1.31
N CYS A 180 -13.92 -23.15 1.95
CA CYS A 180 -12.65 -23.47 1.29
C CYS A 180 -12.77 -24.91 0.79
N LEU A 181 -12.81 -25.06 -0.54
CA LEU A 181 -12.90 -26.37 -1.16
C LEU A 181 -11.75 -27.24 -0.64
N THR A 182 -12.06 -28.45 -0.23
CA THR A 182 -11.03 -29.45 0.08
C THR A 182 -10.14 -29.66 -1.14
N ASP A 183 -8.96 -30.23 -0.95
CA ASP A 183 -8.07 -30.46 -2.08
C ASP A 183 -8.71 -31.42 -3.10
N ASP A 184 -9.53 -32.34 -2.67
CA ASP A 184 -10.32 -33.22 -3.55
C ASP A 184 -11.37 -32.42 -4.34
N GLU A 185 -12.07 -31.49 -3.71
CA GLU A 185 -13.04 -30.62 -4.38
C GLU A 185 -12.38 -29.66 -5.39
N LYS A 186 -11.15 -29.20 -5.12
CA LYS A 186 -10.36 -28.41 -6.09
C LYS A 186 -9.90 -29.25 -7.28
N ILE A 187 -9.47 -30.50 -7.02
CA ILE A 187 -9.09 -31.46 -8.06
C ILE A 187 -10.29 -31.79 -8.94
N ASP A 188 -11.45 -32.07 -8.36
CA ASP A 188 -12.68 -32.36 -9.09
C ASP A 188 -13.15 -31.14 -9.94
N ALA A 189 -13.08 -29.94 -9.39
CA ALA A 189 -13.41 -28.71 -10.14
C ALA A 189 -12.44 -28.46 -11.30
N ALA A 190 -11.14 -28.71 -11.11
CA ALA A 190 -10.13 -28.60 -12.15
C ALA A 190 -10.33 -29.67 -13.23
N ALA A 191 -10.57 -30.91 -12.83
CA ALA A 191 -10.85 -32.04 -13.74
C ALA A 191 -12.11 -31.77 -14.58
N LYS A 192 -13.17 -31.24 -13.96
CA LYS A 192 -14.41 -30.89 -14.65
C LYS A 192 -14.21 -29.81 -15.72
N ARG A 193 -13.42 -28.75 -15.41
CA ARG A 193 -13.05 -27.71 -16.38
C ARG A 193 -12.24 -28.27 -17.56
N VAL A 194 -11.30 -29.18 -17.29
CA VAL A 194 -10.50 -29.83 -18.34
C VAL A 194 -11.38 -30.71 -19.21
N LEU A 195 -12.26 -31.55 -18.63
CA LEU A 195 -13.19 -32.39 -19.36
C LEU A 195 -14.16 -31.57 -20.24
N GLU A 196 -14.72 -30.47 -19.70
CA GLU A 196 -15.58 -29.56 -20.49
C GLU A 196 -14.83 -28.92 -21.65
N LYS A 197 -13.61 -28.47 -21.43
CA LYS A 197 -12.78 -27.82 -22.45
C LYS A 197 -12.41 -28.77 -23.60
N TYR A 198 -12.14 -30.03 -23.29
CA TYR A 198 -11.67 -31.02 -24.27
C TYR A 198 -12.73 -32.03 -24.70
N ARG A 199 -13.96 -31.94 -24.18
CA ARG A 199 -15.09 -32.80 -24.56
C ARG A 199 -15.25 -32.96 -26.07
N PRO A 200 -15.23 -31.86 -26.89
CA PRO A 200 -15.38 -32.01 -28.34
C PRO A 200 -14.30 -32.89 -28.97
N ALA A 201 -13.05 -32.75 -28.50
CA ALA A 201 -11.92 -33.55 -29.01
C ALA A 201 -12.05 -35.02 -28.62
N PHE A 202 -12.54 -35.33 -27.41
CA PHE A 202 -12.79 -36.73 -26.98
C PHE A 202 -13.95 -37.37 -27.76
N GLU A 203 -15.00 -36.59 -28.08
CA GLU A 203 -16.12 -37.11 -28.89
C GLU A 203 -15.73 -37.35 -30.35
N GLU A 204 -14.73 -36.63 -30.86
CA GLU A 204 -14.19 -36.81 -32.21
C GLU A 204 -13.26 -38.04 -32.30
N LEU A 205 -12.51 -38.32 -31.24
CA LEU A 205 -11.64 -39.50 -31.15
C LEU A 205 -12.41 -40.82 -30.89
N ALA A 206 -13.66 -40.73 -30.47
CA ALA A 206 -14.52 -41.89 -30.18
C ALA A 206 -15.36 -42.37 -31.39
N LYS A 207 -15.19 -41.71 -32.57
CA LYS A 207 -15.84 -42.09 -33.84
C LYS A 207 -14.91 -42.93 -34.69
#